data_92097ae18a6e55153bbbbbe67811b40d
#
_entry.id   92097ae18a6e55153bbbbbe67811b40d
#
_cell.length_a   1.000
_cell.length_b   1.000
_cell.length_c   1.000
_cell.angle_alpha   90.00
_cell.angle_beta   90.00
_cell.angle_gamma   90.00
#
_symmetry.space_group_name_H-M   'P 1'
#
loop_
_entity.id
_entity.type
_entity.pdbx_description
1 polymer ?
#
loop_
_entity_poly.entity_id
_entity_poly.type
_entity_poly.pdbx_seq_one_letter_code
_entity_poly.pdbx_strand_id
1 'polypeptide(L)'
;MRGNNTNNVGDIIRKLMKNPKLADRLDELDALEVWKELIGKQLQKYITEAKMIKGSLLIKVKSAPLRNELSYKKTDIIKKINTKLRKKVVKKLVLK
;
A
#
# COMPACT_ATOMS: atom_id res chain seq x y z
N MET A 1 29.43 18.16 -16.50
CA MET A 1 28.86 18.09 -16.44
C MET A 1 28.01 18.12 -16.41
N ARG A 2 28.03 17.98 -16.04
CA ARG A 2 27.43 17.91 -15.86
C ARG A 2 26.29 17.89 -15.88
N GLY A 3 25.87 18.56 -16.28
CA GLY A 3 24.43 18.59 -16.36
C GLY A 3 23.70 17.33 -16.00
N ASN A 4 24.32 16.35 -15.95
CA ASN A 4 23.73 15.07 -15.59
C ASN A 4 23.23 15.02 -14.18
N ASN A 5 23.41 16.05 -13.44
CA ASN A 5 22.84 16.14 -12.12
C ASN A 5 21.31 16.10 -12.12
N THR A 6 20.70 16.47 -13.24
CA THR A 6 19.26 16.44 -13.36
C THR A 6 18.70 15.01 -13.30
N ASN A 7 19.56 14.03 -13.54
CA ASN A 7 19.16 12.65 -13.54
C ASN A 7 19.57 11.90 -12.27
N ASN A 8 20.00 12.63 -11.28
CA ASN A 8 20.37 12.06 -10.00
C ASN A 8 19.13 11.55 -9.29
N VAL A 9 19.20 10.31 -8.78
CA VAL A 9 18.09 9.69 -8.08
C VAL A 9 17.63 10.53 -6.89
N GLY A 10 18.58 11.15 -6.17
CA GLY A 10 18.26 12.02 -5.06
C GLY A 10 17.43 13.23 -5.46
N ASP A 11 17.74 13.81 -6.62
CA ASP A 11 16.98 14.97 -7.12
C ASP A 11 15.57 14.56 -7.52
N ILE A 12 15.42 13.39 -8.13
CA ILE A 12 14.12 12.88 -8.51
C ILE A 12 13.27 12.66 -7.26
N ILE A 13 13.83 12.05 -6.24
CA ILE A 13 13.12 11.83 -4.98
C ILE A 13 12.70 13.15 -4.35
N ARG A 14 13.58 14.16 -4.35
CA ARG A 14 13.25 15.48 -3.80
C ARG A 14 12.07 16.11 -4.53
N LYS A 15 12.07 16.01 -5.85
CA LYS A 15 10.98 16.56 -6.65
C LYS A 15 9.66 15.84 -6.34
N LEU A 16 9.70 14.53 -6.18
CA LEU A 16 8.53 13.74 -5.82
C LEU A 16 8.01 14.14 -4.44
N MET A 17 8.92 14.36 -3.49
CA MET A 17 8.55 14.75 -2.14
C MET A 17 7.92 16.12 -2.07
N LYS A 18 8.23 17.00 -3.03
CA LYS A 18 7.64 18.32 -3.10
C LYS A 18 6.25 18.33 -3.69
N ASN A 19 5.88 17.26 -4.38
CA ASN A 19 4.55 17.15 -4.98
C ASN A 19 3.69 16.23 -4.08
N PRO A 20 2.71 16.79 -3.35
CA PRO A 20 1.92 15.98 -2.43
C PRO A 20 1.21 14.81 -3.10
N LYS A 21 0.72 15.01 -4.33
CA LYS A 21 0.02 13.93 -5.03
C LYS A 21 0.94 12.76 -5.35
N LEU A 22 2.17 13.06 -5.76
CA LEU A 22 3.13 12.01 -6.08
C LEU A 22 3.61 11.30 -4.83
N ALA A 23 3.84 12.05 -3.75
CA ALA A 23 4.24 11.47 -2.49
C ALA A 23 3.16 10.54 -1.95
N ASP A 24 1.90 10.97 -2.00
CA ASP A 24 0.77 10.14 -1.56
C ASP A 24 0.67 8.88 -2.41
N ARG A 25 0.87 9.00 -3.71
CA ARG A 25 0.81 7.83 -4.60
C ARG A 25 1.90 6.83 -4.29
N LEU A 26 3.11 7.31 -3.99
CA LEU A 26 4.20 6.42 -3.59
C LEU A 26 3.88 5.71 -2.28
N ASP A 27 3.32 6.42 -1.32
CA ASP A 27 2.91 5.82 -0.05
C ASP A 27 1.86 4.74 -0.27
N GLU A 28 0.91 4.98 -1.17
CA GLU A 28 -0.12 4.00 -1.50
C GLU A 28 0.48 2.74 -2.13
N LEU A 29 1.45 2.91 -3.02
CA LEU A 29 2.12 1.77 -3.64
C LEU A 29 2.92 0.98 -2.59
N ASP A 30 3.57 1.67 -1.67
CA ASP A 30 4.28 1.02 -0.58
C ASP A 30 3.32 0.24 0.32
N ALA A 31 2.15 0.80 0.58
CA ALA A 31 1.13 0.11 1.37
C ALA A 31 0.69 -1.20 0.70
N LEU A 32 0.52 -1.18 -0.62
CA LEU A 32 0.17 -2.38 -1.38
C LEU A 32 1.27 -3.45 -1.28
N GLU A 33 2.53 -3.03 -1.33
CA GLU A 33 3.65 -3.96 -1.18
C GLU A 33 3.66 -4.60 0.20
N VAL A 34 3.45 -3.81 1.25
CA VAL A 34 3.39 -4.33 2.61
C VAL A 34 2.21 -5.28 2.76
N TRP A 35 1.07 -4.96 2.17
CA TRP A 35 -0.10 -5.83 2.17
C TRP A 35 0.24 -7.20 1.56
N LYS A 36 0.93 -7.22 0.42
CA LYS A 36 1.33 -8.47 -0.21
C LYS A 36 2.22 -9.31 0.70
N GLU A 37 3.15 -8.66 1.38
CA GLU A 37 4.02 -9.36 2.32
C GLU A 37 3.23 -9.95 3.49
N LEU A 38 2.28 -9.21 4.02
CA LEU A 38 1.48 -9.65 5.15
C LEU A 38 0.61 -10.86 4.81
N ILE A 39 -0.01 -10.85 3.63
CA ILE A 39 -0.92 -11.92 3.23
C ILE A 39 -0.16 -13.19 2.84
N GLY A 40 1.04 -13.04 2.26
CA GLY A 40 1.86 -14.17 1.85
C GLY A 40 1.43 -14.75 0.50
N LYS A 41 2.33 -15.48 -0.12
CA LYS A 41 2.11 -16.04 -1.46
C LYS A 41 0.96 -17.03 -1.52
N GLN A 42 0.77 -17.82 -0.46
CA GLN A 42 -0.25 -18.85 -0.45
C GLN A 42 -1.65 -18.29 -0.54
N LEU A 43 -1.89 -17.14 0.11
CA LEU A 43 -3.20 -16.54 0.14
C LEU A 43 -3.43 -15.56 -1.00
N GLN A 44 -2.36 -15.10 -1.66
CA GLN A 44 -2.49 -14.17 -2.79
C GLN A 44 -3.33 -14.73 -3.93
N LYS A 45 -3.34 -16.03 -4.11
CA LYS A 45 -4.16 -16.66 -5.16
C LYS A 45 -5.65 -16.45 -4.96
N TYR A 46 -6.07 -16.12 -3.75
CA TYR A 46 -7.47 -15.84 -3.46
C TYR A 46 -7.81 -14.37 -3.57
N ILE A 47 -6.81 -13.52 -3.82
CA ILE A 47 -7.00 -12.08 -3.96
C ILE A 47 -7.04 -11.75 -5.46
N THR A 48 -8.17 -11.25 -5.93
CA THR A 48 -8.33 -10.90 -7.35
C THR A 48 -7.92 -9.47 -7.63
N GLU A 49 -7.98 -8.60 -6.65
CA GLU A 49 -7.62 -7.20 -6.82
C GLU A 49 -7.23 -6.59 -5.49
N ALA A 50 -6.22 -5.74 -5.51
CA ALA A 50 -5.80 -4.95 -4.35
C ALA A 50 -5.40 -3.58 -4.85
N LYS A 51 -6.03 -2.53 -4.32
CA LYS A 51 -5.70 -1.16 -4.71
C LYS A 51 -5.95 -0.19 -3.57
N MET A 52 -5.30 0.95 -3.66
CA MET A 52 -5.46 2.04 -2.71
C MET A 52 -6.19 3.20 -3.38
N ILE A 53 -7.22 3.70 -2.70
CA ILE A 53 -7.96 4.87 -3.16
C ILE A 53 -8.14 5.79 -1.97
N LYS A 54 -7.43 6.93 -1.97
CA LYS A 54 -7.58 7.99 -0.96
C LYS A 54 -7.57 7.46 0.49
N GLY A 55 -6.56 6.66 0.80
CA GLY A 55 -6.42 6.11 2.15
C GLY A 55 -7.20 4.85 2.43
N SER A 56 -8.02 4.40 1.49
CA SER A 56 -8.76 3.15 1.63
C SER A 56 -8.06 2.04 0.87
N LEU A 57 -7.76 0.95 1.57
CA LEU A 57 -7.21 -0.25 0.95
C LEU A 57 -8.36 -1.13 0.54
N LEU A 58 -8.55 -1.30 -0.77
CA LEU A 58 -9.64 -2.08 -1.33
C LEU A 58 -9.13 -3.42 -1.81
N ILE A 59 -9.66 -4.50 -1.25
CA ILE A 59 -9.22 -5.85 -1.53
C ILE A 59 -10.42 -6.69 -2.00
N LYS A 60 -10.31 -7.29 -3.17
CA LYS A 60 -11.31 -8.24 -3.66
C LYS A 60 -10.84 -9.66 -3.38
N VAL A 61 -11.65 -10.43 -2.70
CA VAL A 61 -11.31 -11.76 -2.24
C VAL A 61 -12.27 -12.78 -2.84
N LYS A 62 -11.73 -13.79 -3.54
CA LYS A 62 -12.54 -14.86 -4.12
C LYS A 62 -13.12 -15.81 -3.08
N SER A 63 -12.41 -15.97 -1.98
CA SER A 63 -12.79 -16.95 -0.95
C SER A 63 -13.61 -16.27 0.14
N ALA A 64 -14.84 -16.72 0.33
CA ALA A 64 -15.70 -16.19 1.39
C ALA A 64 -15.13 -16.47 2.78
N PRO A 65 -14.60 -17.67 3.08
CA PRO A 65 -13.96 -17.91 4.37
C PRO A 65 -12.77 -16.98 4.63
N LEU A 66 -11.95 -16.74 3.61
CA LEU A 66 -10.81 -15.85 3.77
C LEU A 66 -11.27 -14.41 3.99
N ARG A 67 -12.28 -13.97 3.24
CA ARG A 67 -12.83 -12.62 3.41
C ARG A 67 -13.33 -12.43 4.85
N ASN A 68 -14.01 -13.42 5.36
CA ASN A 68 -14.54 -13.39 6.72
C ASN A 68 -13.39 -13.29 7.74
N GLU A 69 -12.35 -14.10 7.57
CA GLU A 69 -11.17 -14.05 8.44
C GLU A 69 -10.53 -12.66 8.42
N LEU A 70 -10.34 -12.12 7.23
CA LEU A 70 -9.72 -10.79 7.09
C LEU A 70 -10.59 -9.70 7.71
N SER A 71 -11.91 -9.86 7.67
CA SER A 71 -12.81 -8.86 8.24
C SER A 71 -12.64 -8.72 9.75
N TYR A 72 -12.29 -9.80 10.43
CA TYR A 72 -12.01 -9.76 11.87
C TYR A 72 -10.66 -9.15 12.20
N LYS A 73 -9.78 -9.05 11.21
CA LYS A 73 -8.41 -8.59 11.41
C LYS A 73 -8.16 -7.20 10.80
N LYS A 74 -9.21 -6.52 10.37
CA LYS A 74 -9.06 -5.22 9.70
C LYS A 74 -8.20 -4.22 10.46
N THR A 75 -8.52 -4.01 11.73
CA THR A 75 -7.79 -3.04 12.56
C THR A 75 -6.33 -3.45 12.70
N ASP A 76 -6.07 -4.73 12.92
CA ASP A 76 -4.72 -5.25 13.06
C ASP A 76 -3.92 -5.11 11.78
N ILE A 77 -4.55 -5.41 10.63
CA ILE A 77 -3.91 -5.27 9.32
C ILE A 77 -3.52 -3.81 9.07
N ILE A 78 -4.46 -2.90 9.29
CA ILE A 78 -4.21 -1.46 9.11
C ILE A 78 -3.04 -1.02 9.97
N LYS A 79 -3.05 -1.43 11.24
CA LYS A 79 -2.01 -1.07 12.18
C LYS A 79 -0.65 -1.61 11.76
N LYS A 80 -0.59 -2.85 11.30
CA LYS A 80 0.67 -3.46 10.86
C LYS A 80 1.25 -2.76 9.64
N ILE A 81 0.40 -2.42 8.66
CA ILE A 81 0.85 -1.73 7.46
C ILE A 81 1.40 -0.35 7.84
N ASN A 82 0.64 0.42 8.60
CA ASN A 82 1.06 1.76 8.99
C ASN A 82 2.32 1.76 9.85
N THR A 83 2.45 0.80 10.73
CA THR A 83 3.65 0.65 11.55
C THR A 83 4.87 0.37 10.69
N LYS A 84 4.74 -0.50 9.71
CA LYS A 84 5.83 -0.83 8.80
C LYS A 84 6.25 0.37 7.98
N LEU A 85 5.30 1.19 7.55
CA LEU A 85 5.56 2.38 6.76
C LEU A 85 5.94 3.58 7.61
N ARG A 86 5.78 3.49 8.93
CA ARG A 86 6.08 4.56 9.87
C ARG A 86 5.27 5.83 9.63
N LYS A 87 4.08 5.68 9.04
CA LYS A 87 3.15 6.78 8.86
C LYS A 87 1.75 6.23 8.60
N LYS A 88 0.76 7.05 8.84
CA LYS A 88 -0.64 6.64 8.71
C LYS A 88 -1.09 6.76 7.25
N VAL A 89 -0.81 5.72 6.46
CA VAL A 89 -1.16 5.66 5.04
C VAL A 89 -2.54 5.03 4.83
N VAL A 90 -2.78 3.90 5.50
CA VAL A 90 -4.06 3.18 5.37
C VAL A 90 -4.97 3.62 6.49
N LYS A 91 -6.09 4.23 6.12
CA LYS A 91 -7.12 4.68 7.08
C LYS A 91 -8.27 3.71 7.18
N LYS A 92 -8.53 2.96 6.12
CA LYS A 92 -9.67 2.08 6.02
C LYS A 92 -9.34 0.85 5.18
N LEU A 93 -9.91 -0.27 5.53
CA LEU A 93 -9.78 -1.51 4.76
C LEU A 93 -11.18 -1.95 4.33
N VAL A 94 -11.36 -2.08 3.01
CA VAL A 94 -12.62 -2.53 2.42
C VAL A 94 -12.40 -3.88 1.77
N LEU A 95 -13.21 -4.86 2.14
CA LEU A 95 -13.15 -6.21 1.60
C LEU A 95 -14.39 -6.48 0.75
N LYS A 96 -14.16 -7.01 -0.45
CA LYS A 96 -15.28 -7.34 -1.37
C LYS A 96 -15.21 -8.75 -1.88
#